data_43e96b3a87adb3eceaca39c250011d82
#
_entry.id   43e96b3a87adb3eceaca39c250011d82
#
_cell.length_a   1.000
_cell.length_b   1.000
_cell.length_c   1.000
_cell.angle_alpha   90.00
_cell.angle_beta   90.00
_cell.angle_gamma   90.00
#
_symmetry.space_group_name_H-M   'P 1'
#
loop_
_entity.id
_entity.type
_entity.pdbx_description
1 polymer ?
#
loop_
_entity_poly.entity_id
_entity_poly.type
_entity_poly.pdbx_seq_one_letter_code
_entity_poly.pdbx_strand_id
1 'polypeptide(L)'
;IQSGAEMTTFEMRFIALRCKDTIAPTGTIAQGVGAKQINSLGEVYETKYGITTEERVYGTVAENQEGRGPCYLHTEGIKEEQGKDLLKAYLNMAPSQTLKWIESGKEPNEQDVEIEGTEPYIVGGHTASGYWIDDARRTTLKGLYAAGDVAGGCPQKYVTGALVEGEIAAETILKDLKQEEEGQQSEGQDSKEQLEKLAQAVDQEYESCFAEKKSFFGTEQIEEAMQKVMDAYAGG
;
A
#
# COMPACT_ATOMS: atom_id res chain seq x y z
N ILE A 1 5.98 10.63 14.24
CA ILE A 1 5.49 10.19 15.57
C ILE A 1 6.45 10.67 16.66
N GLN A 2 7.74 10.39 16.57
CA GLN A 2 8.72 10.83 17.59
C GLN A 2 8.74 12.35 17.80
N SER A 3 8.53 13.11 16.72
CA SER A 3 8.45 14.58 16.79
C SER A 3 7.08 15.11 17.25
N GLY A 4 6.14 14.25 17.59
CA GLY A 4 4.81 14.63 18.07
C GLY A 4 3.76 14.85 16.99
N ALA A 5 4.02 14.48 15.73
CA ALA A 5 3.01 14.52 14.69
C ALA A 5 1.91 13.48 14.97
N GLU A 6 0.67 13.91 14.87
CA GLU A 6 -0.47 13.01 15.01
C GLU A 6 -0.70 12.21 13.73
N MET A 7 -1.19 11.01 13.92
CA MET A 7 -1.58 10.10 12.85
C MET A 7 -3.06 9.80 12.96
N THR A 8 -3.68 9.46 11.85
CA THR A 8 -5.11 9.12 11.81
C THR A 8 -5.39 7.93 10.93
N THR A 9 -6.56 7.36 11.11
CA THR A 9 -7.16 6.36 10.25
C THR A 9 -6.29 5.11 10.13
N PHE A 10 -5.83 4.56 11.25
CA PHE A 10 -5.13 3.27 11.30
C PHE A 10 -6.07 2.12 10.96
N GLU A 11 -6.53 2.10 9.72
CA GLU A 11 -7.31 1.00 9.19
C GLU A 11 -6.39 0.03 8.48
N MET A 12 -6.54 -1.22 8.84
CA MET A 12 -5.91 -2.31 8.11
C MET A 12 -6.79 -2.63 6.90
N ARG A 13 -6.36 -2.22 5.72
CA ARG A 13 -6.91 -2.77 4.48
C ARG A 13 -6.06 -3.93 4.03
N PHE A 14 -6.64 -4.88 3.34
CA PHE A 14 -5.94 -6.04 2.83
C PHE A 14 -5.07 -5.68 1.61
N ILE A 15 -4.04 -6.46 1.39
CA ILE A 15 -3.30 -6.44 0.15
C ILE A 15 -4.23 -6.90 -0.97
N ALA A 16 -4.19 -6.21 -2.11
CA ALA A 16 -4.90 -6.65 -3.29
C ALA A 16 -4.57 -8.11 -3.60
N LEU A 17 -5.58 -8.85 -4.07
CA LEU A 17 -5.40 -10.22 -4.51
C LEU A 17 -4.23 -10.32 -5.48
N ARG A 18 -3.38 -11.30 -5.32
CA ARG A 18 -2.16 -11.48 -6.10
C ARG A 18 -2.07 -12.84 -6.76
N CYS A 19 -1.29 -12.94 -7.81
CA CYS A 19 -0.84 -14.21 -8.34
C CYS A 19 0.04 -14.89 -7.27
N LYS A 20 -0.24 -16.14 -6.98
CA LYS A 20 0.42 -16.90 -5.91
C LYS A 20 1.95 -16.84 -6.03
N ASP A 21 2.60 -16.73 -4.88
CA ASP A 21 4.07 -16.60 -4.75
C ASP A 21 4.68 -15.43 -5.51
N THR A 22 3.91 -14.40 -5.77
CA THR A 22 4.37 -13.16 -6.40
C THR A 22 3.76 -11.95 -5.71
N ILE A 23 4.21 -10.76 -6.09
CA ILE A 23 3.54 -9.50 -5.74
C ILE A 23 2.63 -8.99 -6.87
N ALA A 24 2.40 -9.82 -7.90
CA ALA A 24 1.65 -9.45 -9.09
C ALA A 24 0.15 -9.31 -8.76
N PRO A 25 -0.42 -8.09 -8.81
CA PRO A 25 -1.83 -7.87 -8.50
C PRO A 25 -2.71 -8.46 -9.60
N THR A 26 -3.85 -8.99 -9.23
CA THR A 26 -4.78 -9.62 -10.18
C THR A 26 -5.86 -8.68 -10.70
N GLY A 27 -6.01 -7.50 -10.08
CA GLY A 27 -7.15 -6.62 -10.28
C GLY A 27 -7.36 -6.12 -11.71
N THR A 28 -7.02 -4.87 -11.96
CA THR A 28 -7.38 -4.14 -13.18
C THR A 28 -6.82 -4.76 -14.47
N ILE A 29 -5.60 -5.32 -14.42
CA ILE A 29 -4.94 -5.88 -15.62
C ILE A 29 -5.67 -7.13 -16.08
N ALA A 30 -5.91 -8.06 -15.19
CA ALA A 30 -6.54 -9.31 -15.52
C ALA A 30 -8.00 -9.12 -15.95
N GLN A 31 -8.68 -8.18 -15.34
CA GLN A 31 -10.04 -7.82 -15.75
C GLN A 31 -10.10 -7.14 -17.11
N GLY A 32 -9.07 -6.36 -17.45
CA GLY A 32 -8.95 -5.74 -18.78
C GLY A 32 -8.98 -6.77 -19.90
N VAL A 33 -8.55 -8.00 -19.65
CA VAL A 33 -8.65 -9.13 -20.59
C VAL A 33 -9.88 -10.02 -20.36
N GLY A 34 -10.76 -9.65 -19.44
CA GLY A 34 -11.99 -10.36 -19.15
C GLY A 34 -11.84 -11.62 -18.31
N ALA A 35 -10.67 -11.83 -17.69
CA ALA A 35 -10.44 -12.95 -16.80
C ALA A 35 -11.33 -12.88 -15.55
N LYS A 36 -11.95 -14.00 -15.19
CA LYS A 36 -12.82 -14.15 -14.01
C LYS A 36 -12.11 -14.91 -12.92
N GLN A 37 -12.54 -14.71 -11.69
CA GLN A 37 -12.08 -15.52 -10.57
C GLN A 37 -12.92 -16.77 -10.43
N ILE A 38 -12.24 -17.91 -10.43
CA ILE A 38 -12.86 -19.22 -10.28
C ILE A 38 -12.26 -19.98 -9.09
N ASN A 39 -13.04 -20.84 -8.48
CA ASN A 39 -12.59 -21.78 -7.47
C ASN A 39 -12.04 -23.08 -8.11
N SER A 40 -11.60 -24.03 -7.31
CA SER A 40 -11.08 -25.33 -7.79
C SER A 40 -12.11 -26.20 -8.51
N LEU A 41 -13.41 -25.88 -8.39
CA LEU A 41 -14.49 -26.55 -9.08
C LEU A 41 -14.81 -25.90 -10.43
N GLY A 42 -14.10 -24.84 -10.82
CA GLY A 42 -14.35 -24.06 -12.04
C GLY A 42 -15.53 -23.08 -11.92
N GLU A 43 -16.06 -22.87 -10.72
CA GLU A 43 -17.18 -21.97 -10.50
C GLU A 43 -16.71 -20.52 -10.37
N VAL A 44 -17.35 -19.61 -11.10
CA VAL A 44 -17.11 -18.17 -10.97
C VAL A 44 -17.77 -17.67 -9.68
N TYR A 45 -16.98 -17.29 -8.70
CA TYR A 45 -17.49 -16.85 -7.40
C TYR A 45 -17.64 -15.33 -7.25
N GLU A 46 -17.18 -14.52 -8.21
CA GLU A 46 -17.38 -13.07 -8.22
C GLU A 46 -18.86 -12.67 -8.11
N THR A 47 -19.76 -13.47 -8.67
CA THR A 47 -21.21 -13.23 -8.61
C THR A 47 -21.78 -13.42 -7.20
N LYS A 48 -21.10 -14.20 -6.35
CA LYS A 48 -21.52 -14.49 -4.97
C LYS A 48 -21.04 -13.42 -4.00
N TYR A 49 -19.80 -12.94 -4.18
CA TYR A 49 -19.14 -12.07 -3.21
C TYR A 49 -19.07 -10.62 -3.68
N GLY A 50 -19.08 -10.35 -4.98
CA GLY A 50 -18.92 -9.04 -5.59
C GLY A 50 -17.61 -8.88 -6.37
N ILE A 51 -17.40 -7.70 -6.93
CA ILE A 51 -16.32 -7.41 -7.88
C ILE A 51 -15.39 -6.26 -7.44
N THR A 52 -15.63 -5.65 -6.29
CA THR A 52 -14.69 -4.68 -5.74
C THR A 52 -13.40 -5.37 -5.30
N THR A 53 -12.35 -4.62 -5.07
CA THR A 53 -11.07 -5.19 -4.61
C THR A 53 -11.25 -5.96 -3.31
N GLU A 54 -12.00 -5.41 -2.38
CA GLU A 54 -12.33 -5.98 -1.09
C GLU A 54 -13.09 -7.29 -1.22
N GLU A 55 -14.18 -7.25 -1.95
CA GLU A 55 -15.06 -8.41 -2.17
C GLU A 55 -14.32 -9.57 -2.85
N ARG A 56 -13.39 -9.27 -3.75
CA ARG A 56 -12.58 -10.29 -4.42
C ARG A 56 -11.60 -10.98 -3.48
N VAL A 57 -10.91 -10.21 -2.64
CA VAL A 57 -10.02 -10.80 -1.63
C VAL A 57 -10.82 -11.63 -0.66
N TYR A 58 -11.89 -11.07 -0.11
CA TYR A 58 -12.78 -11.79 0.80
C TYR A 58 -13.34 -13.08 0.18
N GLY A 59 -13.82 -13.00 -1.05
CA GLY A 59 -14.34 -14.16 -1.77
C GLY A 59 -13.30 -15.26 -1.96
N THR A 60 -12.05 -14.90 -2.30
CA THR A 60 -10.96 -15.88 -2.46
C THR A 60 -10.63 -16.54 -1.13
N VAL A 61 -10.55 -15.77 -0.06
CA VAL A 61 -10.30 -16.30 1.28
C VAL A 61 -11.44 -17.23 1.71
N ALA A 62 -12.69 -16.79 1.55
CA ALA A 62 -13.87 -17.60 1.90
C ALA A 62 -13.93 -18.92 1.12
N GLU A 63 -13.68 -18.91 -0.19
CA GLU A 63 -13.64 -20.13 -1.00
C GLU A 63 -12.54 -21.08 -0.53
N ASN A 64 -11.36 -20.56 -0.17
CA ASN A 64 -10.28 -21.39 0.39
C ASN A 64 -10.66 -21.99 1.76
N GLN A 65 -11.24 -21.20 2.66
CA GLN A 65 -11.66 -21.66 3.99
C GLN A 65 -12.79 -22.69 3.93
N GLU A 66 -13.69 -22.55 2.96
CA GLU A 66 -14.78 -23.50 2.72
C GLU A 66 -14.33 -24.76 1.96
N GLY A 67 -13.03 -24.92 1.69
CA GLY A 67 -12.45 -26.09 1.04
C GLY A 67 -12.67 -26.16 -0.47
N ARG A 68 -13.03 -25.05 -1.10
CA ARG A 68 -13.18 -24.94 -2.57
C ARG A 68 -11.97 -24.27 -3.24
N GLY A 69 -10.92 -24.01 -2.49
CA GLY A 69 -9.63 -23.59 -3.05
C GLY A 69 -8.83 -24.77 -3.63
N PRO A 70 -7.72 -24.49 -4.30
CA PRO A 70 -7.19 -23.16 -4.61
C PRO A 70 -8.06 -22.40 -5.61
N CYS A 71 -7.96 -21.06 -5.55
CA CYS A 71 -8.67 -20.20 -6.48
C CYS A 71 -7.75 -19.75 -7.62
N TYR A 72 -8.35 -19.42 -8.74
CA TYR A 72 -7.61 -19.06 -9.95
C TYR A 72 -8.19 -17.81 -10.61
N LEU A 73 -7.33 -17.10 -11.29
CA LEU A 73 -7.72 -16.18 -12.33
C LEU A 73 -7.84 -16.98 -13.62
N HIS A 74 -9.06 -17.05 -14.16
CA HIS A 74 -9.35 -17.85 -15.35
C HIS A 74 -8.88 -17.12 -16.60
N THR A 75 -7.64 -17.39 -16.97
CA THR A 75 -6.99 -16.86 -18.17
C THR A 75 -6.92 -17.87 -19.30
N GLU A 76 -7.14 -19.15 -19.02
CA GLU A 76 -7.25 -20.17 -20.04
C GLU A 76 -8.38 -19.85 -21.03
N GLY A 77 -8.06 -19.86 -22.31
CA GLY A 77 -9.04 -19.59 -23.37
C GLY A 77 -9.31 -18.11 -23.69
N ILE A 78 -8.64 -17.15 -23.05
CA ILE A 78 -8.62 -15.78 -23.56
C ILE A 78 -7.94 -15.74 -24.91
N LYS A 79 -8.19 -14.70 -25.72
CA LYS A 79 -7.56 -14.58 -27.03
C LYS A 79 -6.03 -14.49 -26.89
N GLU A 80 -5.30 -15.06 -27.86
CA GLU A 80 -3.83 -15.02 -27.89
C GLU A 80 -3.29 -13.58 -27.78
N GLU A 81 -3.92 -12.62 -28.46
CA GLU A 81 -3.55 -11.21 -28.38
C GLU A 81 -3.68 -10.66 -26.95
N GLN A 82 -4.79 -11.00 -26.26
CA GLN A 82 -5.00 -10.63 -24.87
C GLN A 82 -3.98 -11.29 -23.93
N GLY A 83 -3.58 -12.53 -24.22
CA GLY A 83 -2.49 -13.21 -23.50
C GLY A 83 -1.15 -12.47 -23.63
N LYS A 84 -0.83 -12.02 -24.83
CA LYS A 84 0.40 -11.22 -25.08
C LYS A 84 0.35 -9.86 -24.39
N ASP A 85 -0.81 -9.21 -24.38
CA ASP A 85 -1.00 -7.93 -23.67
C ASP A 85 -0.86 -8.13 -22.16
N LEU A 86 -1.39 -9.23 -21.64
CA LEU A 86 -1.28 -9.58 -20.23
C LEU A 86 0.18 -9.85 -19.82
N LEU A 87 0.90 -10.63 -20.64
CA LEU A 87 2.35 -10.89 -20.44
C LEU A 87 3.16 -9.59 -20.40
N LYS A 88 2.91 -8.69 -21.35
CA LYS A 88 3.58 -7.38 -21.43
C LYS A 88 3.25 -6.48 -20.26
N ALA A 89 2.00 -6.46 -19.82
CA ALA A 89 1.57 -5.66 -18.69
C ALA A 89 2.22 -6.13 -17.38
N TYR A 90 2.28 -7.44 -17.16
CA TYR A 90 2.96 -7.99 -15.98
C TYR A 90 4.48 -7.85 -16.06
N LEU A 91 5.09 -7.89 -17.25
CA LEU A 91 6.52 -7.61 -17.38
C LEU A 91 6.89 -6.23 -16.83
N ASN A 92 6.02 -5.24 -17.02
CA ASN A 92 6.24 -3.89 -16.53
C ASN A 92 5.87 -3.70 -15.04
N MET A 93 4.83 -4.39 -14.57
CA MET A 93 4.27 -4.16 -13.23
C MET A 93 4.83 -5.13 -12.17
N ALA A 94 4.95 -6.40 -12.52
CA ALA A 94 5.38 -7.47 -11.61
C ALA A 94 6.03 -8.60 -12.41
N PRO A 95 7.28 -8.42 -12.83
CA PRO A 95 7.97 -9.34 -13.75
C PRO A 95 8.08 -10.78 -13.23
N SER A 96 7.97 -11.00 -11.93
CA SER A 96 7.94 -12.34 -11.32
C SER A 96 6.86 -13.25 -11.91
N GLN A 97 5.68 -12.70 -12.21
CA GLN A 97 4.61 -13.49 -12.84
C GLN A 97 4.94 -13.81 -14.31
N THR A 98 5.54 -12.87 -15.04
CA THR A 98 5.99 -13.11 -16.40
C THR A 98 7.07 -14.19 -16.45
N LEU A 99 7.99 -14.19 -15.49
CA LEU A 99 9.02 -15.23 -15.38
C LEU A 99 8.40 -16.61 -15.14
N LYS A 100 7.37 -16.72 -14.31
CA LYS A 100 6.65 -17.99 -14.10
C LYS A 100 6.06 -18.55 -15.40
N TRP A 101 5.45 -17.72 -16.23
CA TRP A 101 4.96 -18.16 -17.55
C TRP A 101 6.10 -18.63 -18.45
N ILE A 102 7.20 -17.88 -18.53
CA ILE A 102 8.38 -18.27 -19.30
C ILE A 102 8.94 -19.60 -18.80
N GLU A 103 9.09 -19.77 -17.50
CA GLU A 103 9.59 -21.01 -16.88
C GLU A 103 8.66 -22.19 -17.11
N SER A 104 7.35 -21.99 -17.10
CA SER A 104 6.37 -23.04 -17.39
C SER A 104 6.31 -23.42 -18.87
N GLY A 105 6.85 -22.58 -19.76
CA GLY A 105 6.73 -22.73 -21.20
C GLY A 105 5.32 -22.60 -21.75
N LYS A 106 4.42 -21.96 -20.99
CA LYS A 106 3.02 -21.73 -21.36
C LYS A 106 2.73 -20.25 -21.46
N GLU A 107 1.91 -19.89 -22.42
CA GLU A 107 1.38 -18.55 -22.54
C GLU A 107 0.21 -18.31 -21.54
N PRO A 108 -0.09 -17.04 -21.19
CA PRO A 108 -1.18 -16.73 -20.26
C PRO A 108 -2.55 -17.29 -20.64
N ASN A 109 -2.83 -17.45 -21.92
CA ASN A 109 -4.09 -17.99 -22.46
C ASN A 109 -4.15 -19.52 -22.50
N GLU A 110 -3.10 -20.20 -22.08
CA GLU A 110 -2.98 -21.66 -22.10
C GLU A 110 -3.14 -22.29 -20.71
N GLN A 111 -3.23 -21.47 -19.67
CA GLN A 111 -3.39 -21.94 -18.30
C GLN A 111 -3.97 -20.86 -17.40
N ASP A 112 -4.70 -21.29 -16.39
CA ASP A 112 -5.15 -20.42 -15.31
C ASP A 112 -4.01 -20.06 -14.37
N VAL A 113 -4.13 -18.92 -13.73
CA VAL A 113 -3.15 -18.44 -12.75
C VAL A 113 -3.72 -18.60 -11.36
N GLU A 114 -3.06 -19.42 -10.53
CA GLU A 114 -3.42 -19.52 -9.12
C GLU A 114 -3.26 -18.18 -8.42
N ILE A 115 -4.26 -17.81 -7.63
CA ILE A 115 -4.32 -16.54 -6.91
C ILE A 115 -4.46 -16.79 -5.42
N GLU A 116 -3.99 -15.83 -4.65
CA GLU A 116 -4.10 -15.87 -3.21
C GLU A 116 -4.44 -14.50 -2.63
N GLY A 117 -5.22 -14.52 -1.56
CA GLY A 117 -5.41 -13.39 -0.66
C GLY A 117 -4.54 -13.58 0.58
N THR A 118 -4.30 -12.52 1.31
CA THR A 118 -3.54 -12.55 2.55
C THR A 118 -4.46 -12.77 3.74
N GLU A 119 -4.10 -13.72 4.59
CA GLU A 119 -4.69 -13.92 5.91
C GLU A 119 -3.59 -13.85 6.98
N PRO A 120 -3.79 -13.14 8.08
CA PRO A 120 -4.82 -12.14 8.29
C PRO A 120 -4.67 -10.98 7.31
N TYR A 121 -5.68 -10.18 7.16
CA TYR A 121 -5.69 -9.04 6.23
C TYR A 121 -4.64 -8.02 6.65
N ILE A 122 -3.44 -8.12 6.12
CA ILE A 122 -2.37 -7.17 6.37
C ILE A 122 -2.41 -6.08 5.33
N VAL A 123 -2.31 -4.87 5.80
CA VAL A 123 -2.39 -3.68 4.99
C VAL A 123 -1.18 -3.50 4.12
N GLY A 124 -1.37 -3.55 2.84
CA GLY A 124 -0.45 -3.00 1.86
C GLY A 124 -1.16 -1.99 0.97
N GLY A 125 -0.51 -0.91 0.63
CA GLY A 125 -0.99 0.01 -0.39
C GLY A 125 -2.07 1.00 0.07
N HIS A 126 -3.25 0.93 -0.46
CA HIS A 126 -4.26 1.98 -0.38
C HIS A 126 -5.02 2.02 0.95
N THR A 127 -4.43 2.59 1.99
CA THR A 127 -5.12 2.85 3.26
C THR A 127 -5.43 4.33 3.39
N ALA A 128 -6.44 4.66 4.20
CA ALA A 128 -6.64 6.02 4.64
C ALA A 128 -5.71 6.42 5.80
N SER A 129 -4.85 5.51 6.25
CA SER A 129 -3.88 5.76 7.31
C SER A 129 -2.80 6.74 6.88
N GLY A 130 -2.39 7.61 7.77
CA GLY A 130 -1.32 8.55 7.52
C GLY A 130 -1.28 9.65 8.56
N TYR A 131 -0.49 10.69 8.29
CA TYR A 131 -0.49 11.87 9.13
C TYR A 131 -1.86 12.54 9.11
N TRP A 132 -2.31 12.96 10.28
CA TRP A 132 -3.46 13.86 10.34
C TRP A 132 -3.12 15.14 9.57
N ILE A 133 -4.01 15.59 8.72
CA ILE A 133 -3.87 16.81 7.92
C ILE A 133 -5.16 17.62 7.95
N ASP A 134 -4.99 18.95 7.84
CA ASP A 134 -6.11 19.85 7.55
C ASP A 134 -6.41 19.90 6.03
N ASP A 135 -7.41 20.68 5.65
CA ASP A 135 -7.78 20.88 4.23
C ASP A 135 -6.65 21.49 3.40
N ALA A 136 -5.70 22.15 4.03
CA ALA A 136 -4.53 22.77 3.41
C ALA A 136 -3.29 21.86 3.44
N ARG A 137 -3.43 20.60 3.88
CA ARG A 137 -2.36 19.58 3.96
C ARG A 137 -1.31 19.84 5.02
N ARG A 138 -1.58 20.72 6.00
CA ARG A 138 -0.73 20.89 7.17
C ARG A 138 -0.95 19.73 8.13
N THR A 139 0.12 19.21 8.72
CA THR A 139 0.03 18.28 9.84
C THR A 139 -0.18 19.04 11.16
N THR A 140 -0.24 18.32 12.27
CA THR A 140 -0.28 18.93 13.61
C THR A 140 1.02 19.61 14.01
N LEU A 141 2.11 19.38 13.26
CA LEU A 141 3.37 20.06 13.46
C LEU A 141 3.53 21.23 12.48
N LYS A 142 3.84 22.40 13.01
CA LYS A 142 4.13 23.58 12.20
C LYS A 142 5.30 23.31 11.24
N GLY A 143 5.11 23.64 9.97
CA GLY A 143 6.12 23.45 8.93
C GLY A 143 6.21 22.04 8.35
N LEU A 144 5.41 21.10 8.85
CA LEU A 144 5.29 19.75 8.29
C LEU A 144 3.98 19.61 7.53
N TYR A 145 4.07 19.14 6.30
CA TYR A 145 2.94 18.91 5.40
C TYR A 145 2.95 17.44 4.93
N ALA A 146 1.79 16.91 4.61
CA ALA A 146 1.70 15.56 4.07
C ALA A 146 0.71 15.51 2.90
N ALA A 147 1.11 14.81 1.84
CA ALA A 147 0.32 14.64 0.61
C ALA A 147 0.48 13.22 0.07
N GLY A 148 -0.50 12.74 -0.70
CA GLY A 148 -0.50 11.40 -1.26
C GLY A 148 -0.66 10.31 -0.19
N ASP A 149 0.05 9.21 -0.35
CA ASP A 149 -0.11 8.01 0.49
C ASP A 149 0.26 8.21 1.97
N VAL A 150 1.05 9.22 2.29
CA VAL A 150 1.42 9.54 3.68
C VAL A 150 0.39 10.40 4.40
N ALA A 151 -0.56 10.99 3.67
CA ALA A 151 -1.64 11.79 4.23
C ALA A 151 -2.79 10.91 4.68
N GLY A 152 -3.19 11.02 5.94
CA GLY A 152 -4.34 10.32 6.49
C GLY A 152 -5.66 10.90 6.00
N GLY A 153 -6.67 10.05 5.85
CA GLY A 153 -8.00 10.46 5.40
C GLY A 153 -8.10 10.88 3.93
N CYS A 154 -7.00 10.82 3.19
CA CYS A 154 -7.00 11.15 1.76
C CYS A 154 -7.89 10.18 0.97
N PRO A 155 -8.95 10.66 0.30
CA PRO A 155 -9.92 9.78 -0.37
C PRO A 155 -9.34 9.14 -1.64
N GLN A 156 -8.31 9.72 -2.23
CA GLN A 156 -7.74 9.28 -3.50
C GLN A 156 -6.21 9.20 -3.40
N LYS A 157 -5.70 7.99 -3.20
CA LYS A 157 -4.26 7.74 -3.01
C LYS A 157 -3.50 7.28 -4.26
N TYR A 158 -4.13 7.29 -5.43
CA TYR A 158 -3.48 6.97 -6.69
C TYR A 158 -2.69 8.17 -7.24
N VAL A 159 -1.93 7.96 -8.30
CA VAL A 159 -1.09 8.99 -8.93
C VAL A 159 -1.85 10.32 -9.13
N THR A 160 -3.07 10.26 -9.63
CA THR A 160 -3.89 11.45 -9.84
C THR A 160 -4.19 12.17 -8.53
N GLY A 161 -4.58 11.44 -7.49
CA GLY A 161 -4.83 12.01 -6.17
C GLY A 161 -3.55 12.58 -5.57
N ALA A 162 -2.43 11.84 -5.64
CA ALA A 162 -1.15 12.29 -5.11
C ALA A 162 -0.64 13.58 -5.79
N LEU A 163 -0.88 13.74 -7.09
CA LEU A 163 -0.53 14.98 -7.81
C LEU A 163 -1.37 16.17 -7.33
N VAL A 164 -2.68 16.01 -7.21
CA VAL A 164 -3.59 17.06 -6.71
C VAL A 164 -3.26 17.42 -5.26
N GLU A 165 -3.04 16.43 -4.41
CA GLU A 165 -2.64 16.64 -3.03
C GLU A 165 -1.30 17.37 -2.91
N GLY A 166 -0.34 17.02 -3.77
CA GLY A 166 0.96 17.69 -3.86
C GLY A 166 0.84 19.15 -4.29
N GLU A 167 -0.05 19.47 -5.24
CA GLU A 167 -0.32 20.83 -5.67
C GLU A 167 -0.91 21.68 -4.53
N ILE A 168 -1.92 21.15 -3.82
CA ILE A 168 -2.52 21.82 -2.66
C ILE A 168 -1.47 22.08 -1.57
N ALA A 169 -0.63 21.08 -1.27
CA ALA A 169 0.44 21.23 -0.29
C ALA A 169 1.44 22.31 -0.70
N ALA A 170 1.86 22.30 -1.97
CA ALA A 170 2.81 23.28 -2.49
C ALA A 170 2.27 24.72 -2.43
N GLU A 171 1.02 24.94 -2.83
CA GLU A 171 0.36 26.24 -2.70
C GLU A 171 0.27 26.70 -1.24
N THR A 172 -0.03 25.80 -0.34
CA THR A 172 -0.09 26.09 1.10
C THR A 172 1.26 26.49 1.65
N ILE A 173 2.31 25.71 1.33
CA ILE A 173 3.69 26.01 1.73
C ILE A 173 4.10 27.40 1.26
N LEU A 174 3.82 27.73 0.00
CA LEU A 174 4.14 29.06 -0.53
C LEU A 174 3.42 30.20 0.20
N LYS A 175 2.16 29.98 0.60
CA LYS A 175 1.38 30.95 1.38
C LYS A 175 1.95 31.13 2.79
N ASP A 176 2.27 30.01 3.45
CA ASP A 176 2.78 30.01 4.82
C ASP A 176 4.15 30.65 4.89
N LEU A 177 5.04 30.35 3.93
CA LEU A 177 6.36 31.00 3.85
C LEU A 177 6.27 32.52 3.66
N LYS A 178 5.37 33.00 2.80
CA LYS A 178 5.15 34.44 2.63
C LYS A 178 4.65 35.10 3.91
N GLN A 179 3.75 34.46 4.63
CA GLN A 179 3.24 34.98 5.90
C GLN A 179 4.34 35.00 6.98
N GLU A 180 5.23 34.01 6.98
CA GLU A 180 6.38 33.99 7.89
C GLU A 180 7.38 35.07 7.56
N GLU A 181 7.67 35.34 6.27
CA GLU A 181 8.54 36.44 5.84
C GLU A 181 7.96 37.82 6.23
N GLU A 182 6.66 38.03 6.08
CA GLU A 182 5.96 39.23 6.48
C GLU A 182 5.93 39.40 8.02
N GLY A 183 5.87 38.30 8.80
CA GLY A 183 5.89 38.28 10.25
C GLY A 183 7.29 38.40 10.86
N GLN A 184 8.33 37.95 10.14
CA GLN A 184 9.71 37.88 10.63
C GLN A 184 10.50 39.19 10.55
N GLN A 185 9.93 40.29 10.13
CA GLN A 185 10.60 41.58 10.30
C GLN A 185 10.85 41.97 11.78
N SER A 186 10.42 41.15 12.75
CA SER A 186 10.59 41.43 14.20
C SER A 186 11.34 40.37 15.03
N GLU A 187 11.65 39.16 14.54
CA GLU A 187 12.23 38.09 15.42
C GLU A 187 13.30 37.24 14.71
N GLY A 188 14.35 37.84 14.20
CA GLY A 188 15.28 37.15 13.27
C GLY A 188 16.50 36.42 13.87
N GLN A 189 16.74 36.38 15.18
CA GLN A 189 17.96 35.79 15.76
C GLN A 189 17.76 34.53 16.62
N ASP A 190 16.65 34.42 17.33
CA ASP A 190 16.40 33.28 18.22
C ASP A 190 16.04 31.98 17.49
N SER A 191 15.43 32.08 16.31
CA SER A 191 14.94 30.90 15.57
C SER A 191 16.06 30.07 14.95
N LYS A 192 17.17 30.67 14.54
CA LYS A 192 18.29 29.93 13.92
C LYS A 192 19.04 29.08 14.93
N GLU A 193 19.27 29.63 16.13
CA GLU A 193 19.93 28.90 17.24
C GLU A 193 19.03 27.75 17.76
N GLN A 194 17.71 27.93 17.77
CA GLN A 194 16.75 26.86 18.13
C GLN A 194 16.74 25.76 17.10
N LEU A 195 16.78 26.08 15.80
CA LEU A 195 16.86 25.10 14.71
C LEU A 195 18.18 24.32 14.74
N GLU A 196 19.31 24.98 15.00
CA GLU A 196 20.60 24.30 15.14
C GLU A 196 20.63 23.37 16.36
N LYS A 197 20.04 23.77 17.49
CA LYS A 197 19.89 22.91 18.68
C LYS A 197 18.95 21.71 18.39
N LEU A 198 17.86 21.91 17.66
CA LEU A 198 16.94 20.83 17.30
C LEU A 198 17.61 19.85 16.34
N ALA A 199 18.35 20.33 15.33
CA ALA A 199 19.10 19.49 14.41
C ALA A 199 20.14 18.64 15.16
N GLN A 200 20.89 19.25 16.07
CA GLN A 200 21.89 18.54 16.92
C GLN A 200 21.21 17.49 17.82
N ALA A 201 20.05 17.78 18.37
CA ALA A 201 19.30 16.84 19.19
C ALA A 201 18.79 15.63 18.37
N VAL A 202 18.31 15.87 17.15
CA VAL A 202 17.89 14.81 16.21
C VAL A 202 19.08 13.94 15.80
N ASP A 203 20.23 14.56 15.47
CA ASP A 203 21.45 13.81 15.13
C ASP A 203 21.94 12.97 16.30
N GLN A 204 21.91 13.50 17.53
CA GLN A 204 22.31 12.76 18.74
C GLN A 204 21.36 11.58 19.01
N GLU A 205 20.06 11.77 18.85
CA GLU A 205 19.07 10.70 19.01
C GLU A 205 19.22 9.63 17.91
N TYR A 206 19.46 10.04 16.67
CA TYR A 206 19.77 9.14 15.56
C TYR A 206 21.02 8.30 15.85
N GLU A 207 22.12 8.92 16.22
CA GLU A 207 23.36 8.22 16.59
C GLU A 207 23.15 7.29 17.80
N SER A 208 22.36 7.69 18.79
CA SER A 208 22.05 6.86 19.96
C SER A 208 21.27 5.60 19.59
N CYS A 209 20.34 5.70 18.64
CA CYS A 209 19.59 4.56 18.14
C CYS A 209 20.50 3.50 17.47
N PHE A 210 21.60 3.91 16.86
CA PHE A 210 22.57 3.00 16.25
C PHE A 210 23.72 2.57 17.17
N ALA A 211 24.02 3.35 18.23
CA ALA A 211 25.07 3.04 19.19
C ALA A 211 24.69 1.94 20.18
N GLU A 212 23.43 1.82 20.53
CA GLU A 212 22.95 0.74 21.38
C GLU A 212 22.70 -0.55 20.57
N LYS A 213 23.73 -1.36 20.42
CA LYS A 213 23.61 -2.77 20.00
C LYS A 213 22.88 -3.62 21.05
N LYS A 214 21.64 -3.31 21.36
CA LYS A 214 20.78 -4.19 22.14
C LYS A 214 19.83 -4.90 21.18
N SER A 215 20.05 -6.22 21.05
CA SER A 215 19.19 -7.24 20.47
C SER A 215 18.00 -6.69 19.68
N PHE A 216 18.24 -6.30 18.46
CA PHE A 216 17.17 -6.09 17.51
C PHE A 216 16.51 -7.44 17.25
N PHE A 217 15.20 -7.50 17.38
CA PHE A 217 14.46 -8.61 16.83
C PHE A 217 14.77 -8.64 15.33
N GLY A 218 15.11 -9.81 14.81
CA GLY A 218 15.25 -9.98 13.37
C GLY A 218 13.92 -9.67 12.68
N THR A 219 13.95 -9.32 11.39
CA THR A 219 12.77 -9.00 10.61
C THR A 219 11.69 -10.07 10.76
N GLU A 220 12.08 -11.35 10.72
CA GLU A 220 11.20 -12.51 10.91
C GLU A 220 10.52 -12.51 12.29
N GLN A 221 11.24 -12.13 13.34
CA GLN A 221 10.66 -12.07 14.70
C GLN A 221 9.67 -10.91 14.86
N ILE A 222 9.90 -9.81 14.16
CA ILE A 222 8.96 -8.68 14.13
C ILE A 222 7.70 -9.09 13.35
N GLU A 223 7.85 -9.73 12.20
CA GLU A 223 6.73 -10.24 11.41
C GLU A 223 5.90 -11.24 12.21
N GLU A 224 6.54 -12.22 12.87
CA GLU A 224 5.84 -13.20 13.70
C GLU A 224 5.10 -12.56 14.88
N ALA A 225 5.70 -11.54 15.51
CA ALA A 225 5.07 -10.81 16.60
C ALA A 225 3.88 -9.99 16.11
N MET A 226 4.01 -9.33 14.97
CA MET A 226 2.92 -8.59 14.32
C MET A 226 1.78 -9.55 13.92
N GLN A 227 2.11 -10.70 13.35
CA GLN A 227 1.14 -11.73 12.98
C GLN A 227 0.31 -12.16 14.20
N LYS A 228 0.98 -12.49 15.32
CA LYS A 228 0.30 -12.90 16.56
C LYS A 228 -0.62 -11.82 17.12
N VAL A 229 -0.21 -10.56 17.05
CA VAL A 229 -1.07 -9.44 17.46
C VAL A 229 -2.28 -9.32 16.55
N MET A 230 -2.08 -9.44 15.25
CA MET A 230 -3.15 -9.36 14.27
C MET A 230 -4.16 -10.50 14.42
N ASP A 231 -3.68 -11.72 14.60
CA ASP A 231 -4.54 -12.90 14.83
C ASP A 231 -5.38 -12.75 16.12
N ALA A 232 -4.80 -12.15 17.14
CA ALA A 232 -5.49 -11.95 18.43
C ALA A 232 -6.55 -10.83 18.41
N TYR A 233 -6.37 -9.80 17.59
CA TYR A 233 -7.18 -8.58 17.65
C TYR A 233 -7.99 -8.30 16.37
N ALA A 234 -7.62 -8.86 15.24
CA ALA A 234 -8.27 -8.61 13.95
C ALA A 234 -8.75 -9.88 13.22
N GLY A 235 -8.39 -11.06 13.72
CA GLY A 235 -8.72 -12.37 13.14
C GLY A 235 -9.98 -13.02 13.70
N GLY A 236 -10.84 -12.25 14.36
CA GLY A 236 -12.09 -12.75 14.96
C GLY A 236 -13.31 -12.58 14.06
#